data_d3dde6888a42ae988d8ea100a75cab91
#
_entry.id   d3dde6888a42ae988d8ea100a75cab91
#
_cell.length_a   1.000
_cell.length_b   1.000
_cell.length_c   1.000
_cell.angle_alpha   90.00
_cell.angle_beta   90.00
_cell.angle_gamma   90.00
#
_symmetry.space_group_name_H-M   'P 1'
#
loop_
_entity.id
_entity.type
_entity.pdbx_description
1 polymer ?
#
loop_
_entity_poly.entity_id
_entity_poly.type
_entity_poly.pdbx_seq_one_letter_code
_entity_poly.pdbx_strand_id
1 'polypeptide(L)'
;MQRILVVLLLICVSAQAQNTLSFPENGTSPKANLSEIAWMEGHWKGEAFGGITEEIWSPPLGGSMMFSFKLVNEGKVSFYELGHIRQVDETLVFELKHFHSDLKGWEEKDEVQHFKLIKVDGNRLYFDGFTFEKISVDEINIYGLIDHDDGTSEEVLFNYKRQ
;
A
#
# COMPACT_ATOMS: atom_id res chain seq x y z
N MET A 1 -49.44 -35.39 15.54
CA MET A 1 -48.03 -35.17 15.88
C MET A 1 -47.38 -34.42 14.72
N GLN A 2 -47.16 -33.10 14.89
CA GLN A 2 -46.63 -32.21 13.87
C GLN A 2 -45.12 -32.14 14.05
N ARG A 3 -44.35 -32.60 13.06
CA ARG A 3 -42.86 -32.55 13.06
C ARG A 3 -42.43 -31.17 12.59
N ILE A 4 -41.85 -30.37 13.50
CA ILE A 4 -41.22 -29.09 13.20
C ILE A 4 -39.84 -29.39 12.60
N LEU A 5 -39.67 -29.08 11.31
CA LEU A 5 -38.38 -29.13 10.64
C LEU A 5 -37.63 -27.82 10.90
N VAL A 6 -36.63 -27.85 11.79
CA VAL A 6 -35.73 -26.70 12.00
C VAL A 6 -34.67 -26.71 10.90
N VAL A 7 -34.79 -25.76 9.97
CA VAL A 7 -33.75 -25.51 8.96
C VAL A 7 -32.69 -24.62 9.57
N LEU A 8 -31.53 -25.18 9.87
CA LEU A 8 -30.36 -24.43 10.33
C LEU A 8 -29.73 -23.71 9.12
N LEU A 9 -29.92 -22.40 9.00
CA LEU A 9 -29.25 -21.59 7.99
C LEU A 9 -27.80 -21.35 8.44
N LEU A 10 -26.86 -22.07 7.86
CA LEU A 10 -25.41 -21.81 8.03
C LEU A 10 -25.05 -20.53 7.23
N ILE A 11 -24.94 -19.41 7.93
CA ILE A 11 -24.37 -18.18 7.36
C ILE A 11 -22.85 -18.38 7.34
N CYS A 12 -22.30 -18.71 6.17
CA CYS A 12 -20.84 -18.65 5.94
C CYS A 12 -20.42 -17.18 5.90
N VAL A 13 -19.92 -16.65 6.99
CA VAL A 13 -19.19 -15.38 7.01
C VAL A 13 -17.82 -15.70 6.44
N SER A 14 -17.54 -15.29 5.20
CA SER A 14 -16.19 -15.29 4.64
C SER A 14 -15.38 -14.22 5.37
N ALA A 15 -14.56 -14.63 6.34
CA ALA A 15 -13.51 -13.77 6.88
C ALA A 15 -12.46 -13.59 5.76
N GLN A 16 -12.46 -12.46 5.09
CA GLN A 16 -11.33 -12.07 4.27
C GLN A 16 -10.17 -11.76 5.21
N ALA A 17 -9.03 -12.42 5.02
CA ALA A 17 -7.83 -12.09 5.76
C ALA A 17 -7.36 -10.70 5.32
N GLN A 18 -7.39 -9.74 6.23
CA GLN A 18 -6.89 -8.40 5.99
C GLN A 18 -5.36 -8.46 5.91
N ASN A 19 -4.80 -7.93 4.82
CA ASN A 19 -3.35 -7.89 4.62
C ASN A 19 -2.72 -6.62 5.19
N THR A 20 -3.49 -5.55 5.37
CA THR A 20 -3.05 -4.29 5.98
C THR A 20 -3.21 -4.32 7.49
N LEU A 21 -2.40 -3.55 8.19
CA LEU A 21 -2.44 -3.37 9.64
C LEU A 21 -2.58 -1.89 9.96
N SER A 22 -3.18 -1.57 11.12
CA SER A 22 -3.18 -0.22 11.69
C SER A 22 -2.09 -0.09 12.75
N PHE A 23 -1.42 1.07 12.79
CA PHE A 23 -0.39 1.34 13.80
C PHE A 23 -1.03 1.42 15.19
N PRO A 24 -0.54 0.65 16.18
CA PRO A 24 -1.11 0.67 17.52
C PRO A 24 -0.96 2.05 18.17
N GLU A 25 -1.97 2.53 18.90
CA GLU A 25 -2.00 3.85 19.54
C GLU A 25 -0.75 4.14 20.39
N ASN A 26 -0.26 3.14 21.13
CA ASN A 26 0.96 3.22 21.96
C ASN A 26 2.12 2.41 21.35
N GLY A 27 2.10 2.19 20.03
CA GLY A 27 3.11 1.42 19.33
C GLY A 27 4.44 2.15 19.17
N THR A 28 5.49 1.37 18.97
CA THR A 28 6.82 1.86 18.58
C THR A 28 7.25 1.10 17.33
N SER A 29 7.71 1.82 16.32
CA SER A 29 8.22 1.20 15.10
C SER A 29 9.46 0.37 15.40
N PRO A 30 9.57 -0.86 14.84
CA PRO A 30 10.75 -1.70 15.01
C PRO A 30 11.97 -1.11 14.29
N LYS A 31 13.16 -1.58 14.68
CA LYS A 31 14.38 -1.30 13.92
C LYS A 31 14.29 -1.98 12.55
N ALA A 32 14.58 -1.22 11.52
CA ALA A 32 14.64 -1.68 10.14
C ALA A 32 15.53 -0.74 9.31
N ASN A 33 15.97 -1.21 8.15
CA ASN A 33 16.78 -0.40 7.24
C ASN A 33 16.36 -0.64 5.78
N LEU A 34 16.79 0.26 4.88
CA LEU A 34 16.37 0.24 3.48
C LEU A 34 16.77 -1.03 2.72
N SER A 35 17.74 -1.82 3.19
CA SER A 35 18.08 -3.08 2.52
C SER A 35 16.95 -4.12 2.63
N GLU A 36 16.08 -4.00 3.61
CA GLU A 36 14.93 -4.91 3.80
C GLU A 36 13.84 -4.69 2.75
N ILE A 37 13.80 -3.50 2.12
CA ILE A 37 12.84 -3.16 1.06
C ILE A 37 13.50 -2.82 -0.28
N ALA A 38 14.82 -2.91 -0.41
CA ALA A 38 15.55 -2.60 -1.64
C ALA A 38 15.10 -3.40 -2.87
N TRP A 39 14.42 -4.54 -2.66
CA TRP A 39 13.83 -5.34 -3.73
C TRP A 39 12.69 -4.64 -4.49
N MET A 40 12.16 -3.55 -3.94
CA MET A 40 11.17 -2.68 -4.62
C MET A 40 11.77 -1.91 -5.80
N GLU A 41 13.09 -1.70 -5.83
CA GLU A 41 13.76 -1.01 -6.95
C GLU A 41 13.31 -1.54 -8.29
N GLY A 42 12.95 -0.64 -9.19
CA GLY A 42 12.60 -1.00 -10.57
C GLY A 42 11.33 -0.34 -11.08
N HIS A 43 10.90 -0.83 -12.24
CA HIS A 43 9.69 -0.38 -12.94
C HIS A 43 8.63 -1.49 -12.85
N TRP A 44 7.47 -1.13 -12.34
CA TRP A 44 6.39 -2.05 -12.02
C TRP A 44 5.09 -1.61 -12.70
N LYS A 45 4.29 -2.58 -13.16
CA LYS A 45 3.00 -2.31 -13.79
C LYS A 45 1.97 -3.35 -13.34
N GLY A 46 0.74 -2.88 -13.10
CA GLY A 46 -0.39 -3.69 -12.68
C GLY A 46 -1.72 -3.06 -13.03
N GLU A 47 -2.78 -3.57 -12.43
CA GLU A 47 -4.14 -3.04 -12.57
C GLU A 47 -4.76 -2.84 -11.20
N ALA A 48 -5.37 -1.67 -10.96
CA ALA A 48 -6.19 -1.36 -9.81
C ALA A 48 -7.12 -0.19 -10.16
N PHE A 49 -8.17 0.04 -9.36
CA PHE A 49 -9.15 1.12 -9.56
C PHE A 49 -9.77 1.16 -10.97
N GLY A 50 -9.91 -0.03 -11.60
CA GLY A 50 -10.43 -0.14 -12.97
C GLY A 50 -9.53 0.40 -14.07
N GLY A 51 -8.25 0.67 -13.77
CA GLY A 51 -7.27 1.19 -14.69
C GLY A 51 -5.91 0.50 -14.60
N ILE A 52 -4.96 1.01 -15.37
CA ILE A 52 -3.56 0.57 -15.35
C ILE A 52 -2.82 1.40 -14.32
N THR A 53 -2.08 0.76 -13.44
CA THR A 53 -1.18 1.39 -12.48
C THR A 53 0.27 1.13 -12.84
N GLU A 54 1.11 2.12 -12.65
CA GLU A 54 2.54 2.04 -12.87
C GLU A 54 3.29 2.67 -11.71
N GLU A 55 4.29 1.97 -11.18
CA GLU A 55 5.22 2.49 -10.18
C GLU A 55 6.67 2.37 -10.63
N ILE A 56 7.46 3.40 -10.33
CA ILE A 56 8.91 3.39 -10.57
C ILE A 56 9.60 3.74 -9.26
N TRP A 57 10.42 2.81 -8.75
CA TRP A 57 11.17 2.96 -7.52
C TRP A 57 12.66 3.13 -7.78
N SER A 58 13.28 4.14 -7.17
CA SER A 58 14.74 4.31 -7.19
C SER A 58 15.44 3.29 -6.30
N PRO A 59 16.72 2.96 -6.56
CA PRO A 59 17.52 2.24 -5.58
C PRO A 59 17.75 3.06 -4.30
N PRO A 60 18.09 2.41 -3.17
CA PRO A 60 18.47 3.12 -1.96
C PRO A 60 19.67 4.05 -2.18
N LEU A 61 19.48 5.34 -1.92
CA LEU A 61 20.53 6.34 -1.97
C LEU A 61 20.22 7.49 -1.00
N GLY A 62 21.22 7.97 -0.26
CA GLY A 62 21.04 9.10 0.65
C GLY A 62 20.04 8.85 1.80
N GLY A 63 19.87 7.59 2.21
CA GLY A 63 18.92 7.22 3.26
C GLY A 63 17.46 7.16 2.81
N SER A 64 17.19 7.05 1.50
CA SER A 64 15.84 7.07 0.94
C SER A 64 15.74 6.19 -0.32
N MET A 65 14.53 5.69 -0.60
CA MET A 65 14.09 5.15 -1.89
C MET A 65 12.88 5.97 -2.32
N MET A 66 13.00 6.70 -3.43
CA MET A 66 11.92 7.51 -3.96
C MET A 66 11.10 6.72 -4.98
N PHE A 67 9.79 6.98 -5.06
CA PHE A 67 8.92 6.43 -6.09
C PHE A 67 8.04 7.48 -6.76
N SER A 68 7.57 7.12 -7.96
CA SER A 68 6.45 7.77 -8.63
C SER A 68 5.39 6.73 -8.97
N PHE A 69 4.14 7.06 -8.73
CA PHE A 69 2.97 6.27 -9.13
C PHE A 69 2.12 7.06 -10.12
N LYS A 70 1.45 6.37 -11.02
CA LYS A 70 0.35 6.92 -11.81
C LYS A 70 -0.76 5.90 -12.04
N LEU A 71 -2.01 6.39 -12.02
CA LEU A 71 -3.19 5.67 -12.46
C LEU A 71 -3.60 6.16 -13.84
N VAL A 72 -3.85 5.23 -14.76
CA VAL A 72 -4.30 5.51 -16.13
C VAL A 72 -5.64 4.83 -16.38
N ASN A 73 -6.70 5.64 -16.58
CA ASN A 73 -8.02 5.18 -16.98
C ASN A 73 -8.33 5.71 -18.39
N GLU A 74 -8.88 4.88 -19.26
CA GLU A 74 -9.28 5.25 -20.63
C GLU A 74 -8.15 5.94 -21.41
N GLY A 75 -6.90 5.53 -21.20
CA GLY A 75 -5.73 6.08 -21.87
C GLY A 75 -5.28 7.46 -21.38
N LYS A 76 -5.83 7.96 -20.27
CA LYS A 76 -5.46 9.24 -19.65
C LYS A 76 -5.05 9.05 -18.21
N VAL A 77 -4.09 9.84 -17.75
CA VAL A 77 -3.71 9.85 -16.36
C VAL A 77 -4.83 10.44 -15.51
N SER A 78 -5.26 9.70 -14.49
CA SER A 78 -6.23 10.15 -13.49
C SER A 78 -5.54 10.97 -12.40
N PHE A 79 -4.46 10.43 -11.82
CA PHE A 79 -3.64 11.11 -10.82
C PHE A 79 -2.25 10.49 -10.74
N TYR A 80 -1.36 11.18 -10.02
CA TYR A 80 -0.01 10.74 -9.68
C TYR A 80 0.18 10.73 -8.17
N GLU A 81 1.14 9.91 -7.71
CA GLU A 81 1.76 10.05 -6.40
C GLU A 81 3.27 10.20 -6.55
N LEU A 82 3.87 11.00 -5.68
CA LEU A 82 5.31 11.04 -5.43
C LEU A 82 5.55 10.78 -3.96
N GLY A 83 6.45 9.89 -3.68
CA GLY A 83 6.75 9.56 -2.29
C GLY A 83 8.09 8.87 -2.13
N HIS A 84 8.34 8.43 -0.91
CA HIS A 84 9.55 7.71 -0.57
C HIS A 84 9.37 6.81 0.65
N ILE A 85 10.24 5.81 0.75
CA ILE A 85 10.55 5.16 2.03
C ILE A 85 11.91 5.69 2.45
N ARG A 86 12.00 6.28 3.64
CA ARG A 86 13.24 6.84 4.17
C ARG A 86 13.62 6.27 5.52
N GLN A 87 14.92 6.25 5.77
CA GLN A 87 15.48 5.93 7.07
C GLN A 87 15.29 7.12 8.03
N VAL A 88 14.67 6.87 9.18
CA VAL A 88 14.55 7.82 10.28
C VAL A 88 15.08 7.14 11.52
N ASP A 89 16.19 7.63 12.04
CA ASP A 89 16.92 6.98 13.13
C ASP A 89 17.16 5.49 12.81
N GLU A 90 16.62 4.59 13.61
CA GLU A 90 16.80 3.13 13.44
C GLU A 90 15.60 2.44 12.75
N THR A 91 14.66 3.19 12.17
CA THR A 91 13.45 2.63 11.54
C THR A 91 13.20 3.20 10.14
N LEU A 92 12.14 2.73 9.49
CA LEU A 92 11.68 3.21 8.19
C LEU A 92 10.34 3.94 8.33
N VAL A 93 10.15 4.93 7.47
CA VAL A 93 8.88 5.65 7.31
C VAL A 93 8.53 5.70 5.84
N PHE A 94 7.27 5.43 5.51
CA PHE A 94 6.71 5.61 4.19
C PHE A 94 5.94 6.92 4.15
N GLU A 95 6.19 7.76 3.14
CA GLU A 95 5.56 9.07 2.98
C GLU A 95 5.24 9.32 1.51
N LEU A 96 4.09 9.96 1.22
CA LEU A 96 3.70 10.32 -0.14
C LEU A 96 2.83 11.59 -0.19
N LYS A 97 2.72 12.15 -1.38
CA LYS A 97 1.77 13.21 -1.76
C LYS A 97 1.09 12.84 -3.07
N HIS A 98 -0.17 13.25 -3.19
CA HIS A 98 -0.97 13.05 -4.38
C HIS A 98 -0.98 14.32 -5.26
N PHE A 99 -1.13 14.10 -6.56
CA PHE A 99 -1.19 15.17 -7.56
C PHE A 99 -2.25 14.85 -8.60
N HIS A 100 -3.01 15.86 -8.98
CA HIS A 100 -3.85 15.81 -10.17
C HIS A 100 -3.01 15.56 -11.43
N SER A 101 -3.66 15.19 -12.53
CA SER A 101 -2.97 14.96 -13.82
C SER A 101 -2.22 16.20 -14.36
N ASP A 102 -2.51 17.40 -13.86
CA ASP A 102 -1.81 18.67 -14.17
C ASP A 102 -0.72 19.04 -13.13
N LEU A 103 -0.37 18.09 -12.24
CA LEU A 103 0.63 18.21 -11.16
C LEU A 103 0.27 19.22 -10.06
N LYS A 104 -0.99 19.60 -9.91
CA LYS A 104 -1.43 20.30 -8.71
C LYS A 104 -1.59 19.30 -7.56
N GLY A 105 -0.97 19.59 -6.41
CA GLY A 105 -1.07 18.75 -5.21
C GLY A 105 -2.50 18.70 -4.65
N TRP A 106 -2.84 17.57 -4.03
CA TRP A 106 -4.07 17.45 -3.25
C TRP A 106 -3.86 17.98 -1.84
N GLU A 107 -2.73 17.60 -1.24
CA GLU A 107 -2.33 18.09 0.08
C GLU A 107 -1.76 19.51 -0.02
N GLU A 108 -1.92 20.29 1.04
CA GLU A 108 -1.28 21.59 1.19
C GLU A 108 0.25 21.48 1.05
N LYS A 109 0.91 22.59 0.75
CA LYS A 109 2.34 22.61 0.42
C LYS A 109 3.22 21.88 1.44
N ASP A 110 2.94 22.06 2.73
CA ASP A 110 3.76 21.55 3.83
C ASP A 110 3.18 20.27 4.45
N GLU A 111 2.10 19.71 3.89
CA GLU A 111 1.48 18.46 4.33
C GLU A 111 2.00 17.28 3.51
N VAL A 112 2.09 16.12 4.14
CA VAL A 112 2.49 14.84 3.55
C VAL A 112 1.73 13.71 4.24
N GLN A 113 1.31 12.71 3.51
CA GLN A 113 0.78 11.48 4.08
C GLN A 113 1.93 10.69 4.69
N HIS A 114 1.75 10.19 5.92
CA HIS A 114 2.83 9.63 6.73
C HIS A 114 2.40 8.30 7.34
N PHE A 115 3.12 7.23 7.02
CA PHE A 115 2.82 5.86 7.43
C PHE A 115 4.00 5.26 8.20
N LYS A 116 3.78 4.96 9.48
CA LYS A 116 4.82 4.39 10.37
C LYS A 116 5.00 2.91 10.08
N LEU A 117 6.23 2.42 10.17
CA LEU A 117 6.52 0.98 10.11
C LEU A 117 5.96 0.28 11.35
N ILE A 118 5.18 -0.80 11.12
CA ILE A 118 4.58 -1.64 12.18
C ILE A 118 5.45 -2.86 12.44
N LYS A 119 5.85 -3.58 11.38
CA LYS A 119 6.72 -4.76 11.47
C LYS A 119 7.35 -5.12 10.13
N VAL A 120 8.44 -5.87 10.21
CA VAL A 120 9.01 -6.64 9.11
C VAL A 120 8.79 -8.12 9.40
N ASP A 121 8.30 -8.88 8.44
CA ASP A 121 7.94 -10.28 8.62
C ASP A 121 8.24 -11.07 7.32
N GLY A 122 9.41 -11.69 7.26
CA GLY A 122 9.86 -12.44 6.10
C GLY A 122 9.98 -11.57 4.83
N ASN A 123 9.09 -11.80 3.88
CA ASN A 123 9.01 -11.08 2.62
C ASN A 123 8.03 -9.88 2.63
N ARG A 124 7.52 -9.51 3.81
CA ARG A 124 6.54 -8.42 3.98
C ARG A 124 7.05 -7.32 4.89
N LEU A 125 6.79 -6.07 4.50
CA LEU A 125 6.91 -4.89 5.34
C LEU A 125 5.52 -4.30 5.52
N TYR A 126 5.14 -4.08 6.78
CA TYR A 126 3.85 -3.52 7.17
C TYR A 126 4.04 -2.10 7.67
N PHE A 127 3.48 -1.14 6.97
CA PHE A 127 3.30 0.23 7.43
C PHE A 127 1.84 0.43 7.85
N ASP A 128 1.54 1.53 8.50
CA ASP A 128 0.18 1.90 8.88
C ASP A 128 -0.70 2.01 7.62
N GLY A 129 -1.67 1.12 7.46
CA GLY A 129 -2.53 1.05 6.28
C GLY A 129 -1.88 0.50 4.99
N PHE A 130 -0.57 0.18 4.97
CA PHE A 130 0.10 -0.36 3.78
C PHE A 130 0.91 -1.62 4.07
N THR A 131 0.90 -2.56 3.14
CA THR A 131 1.77 -3.74 3.19
C THR A 131 2.46 -3.95 1.85
N PHE A 132 3.77 -4.01 1.88
CA PHE A 132 4.60 -4.34 0.73
C PHE A 132 5.03 -5.81 0.84
N GLU A 133 4.76 -6.61 -0.18
CA GLU A 133 5.07 -8.04 -0.21
C GLU A 133 5.87 -8.41 -1.45
N LYS A 134 7.02 -9.03 -1.24
CA LYS A 134 7.79 -9.63 -2.32
C LYS A 134 7.27 -11.02 -2.63
N ILE A 135 6.72 -11.23 -3.82
CA ILE A 135 6.28 -12.54 -4.31
C ILE A 135 7.44 -13.26 -5.01
N SER A 136 8.14 -12.55 -5.90
CA SER A 136 9.29 -13.06 -6.63
C SER A 136 10.24 -11.91 -7.01
N VAL A 137 11.24 -12.16 -7.84
CA VAL A 137 12.10 -11.12 -8.43
C VAL A 137 11.33 -10.22 -9.41
N ASP A 138 10.28 -10.76 -10.04
CA ASP A 138 9.49 -10.09 -11.09
C ASP A 138 8.05 -9.80 -10.66
N GLU A 139 7.71 -10.05 -9.40
CA GLU A 139 6.34 -9.86 -8.90
C GLU A 139 6.32 -9.37 -7.46
N ILE A 140 5.50 -8.36 -7.23
CA ILE A 140 5.24 -7.81 -5.90
C ILE A 140 3.74 -7.56 -5.71
N ASN A 141 3.29 -7.58 -4.46
CA ASN A 141 2.00 -7.07 -4.06
C ASN A 141 2.18 -5.85 -3.16
N ILE A 142 1.36 -4.83 -3.39
CA ILE A 142 1.16 -3.75 -2.44
C ILE A 142 -0.31 -3.78 -2.05
N TYR A 143 -0.58 -3.82 -0.75
CA TYR A 143 -1.93 -3.69 -0.20
C TYR A 143 -2.02 -2.31 0.43
N GLY A 144 -3.03 -1.54 0.06
CA GLY A 144 -3.32 -0.22 0.63
C GLY A 144 -4.72 -0.18 1.20
N LEU A 145 -4.88 0.34 2.41
CA LEU A 145 -6.18 0.64 2.99
C LEU A 145 -6.57 2.06 2.52
N ILE A 146 -7.62 2.14 1.73
CA ILE A 146 -8.10 3.39 1.14
C ILE A 146 -9.37 3.82 1.86
N ASP A 147 -9.33 5.01 2.43
CA ASP A 147 -10.48 5.62 3.08
C ASP A 147 -11.33 6.38 2.05
N HIS A 148 -12.65 6.26 2.17
CA HIS A 148 -13.62 6.93 1.33
C HIS A 148 -14.31 8.08 2.08
N ASP A 149 -14.81 9.06 1.35
CA ASP A 149 -15.50 10.24 1.90
C ASP A 149 -16.76 9.89 2.71
N ASP A 150 -17.33 8.70 2.51
CA ASP A 150 -18.51 8.21 3.25
C ASP A 150 -18.13 7.56 4.60
N GLY A 151 -16.84 7.54 4.95
CA GLY A 151 -16.30 6.96 6.19
C GLY A 151 -16.10 5.45 6.14
N THR A 152 -16.23 4.83 4.98
CA THR A 152 -15.84 3.42 4.77
C THR A 152 -14.39 3.32 4.35
N SER A 153 -13.77 2.14 4.54
CA SER A 153 -12.41 1.85 4.08
C SER A 153 -12.41 0.56 3.27
N GLU A 154 -11.60 0.51 2.24
CA GLU A 154 -11.41 -0.66 1.37
C GLU A 154 -9.93 -1.02 1.29
N GLU A 155 -9.61 -2.32 1.43
CA GLU A 155 -8.27 -2.82 1.13
C GLU A 155 -8.14 -3.09 -0.37
N VAL A 156 -7.25 -2.36 -1.02
CA VAL A 156 -6.95 -2.49 -2.45
C VAL A 156 -5.64 -3.24 -2.64
N LEU A 157 -5.66 -4.26 -3.50
CA LEU A 157 -4.48 -4.99 -3.94
C LEU A 157 -3.94 -4.42 -5.26
N PHE A 158 -2.69 -4.01 -5.25
CA PHE A 158 -1.90 -3.72 -6.44
C PHE A 158 -0.96 -4.92 -6.68
N ASN A 159 -1.34 -5.81 -7.60
CA ASN A 159 -0.45 -6.89 -8.03
C ASN A 159 0.39 -6.39 -9.20
N TYR A 160 1.68 -6.26 -8.99
CA TYR A 160 2.61 -5.68 -9.92
C TYR A 160 3.56 -6.70 -10.54
N LYS A 161 3.82 -6.53 -11.82
CA LYS A 161 4.84 -7.26 -12.57
C LYS A 161 5.94 -6.30 -13.00
N ARG A 162 7.20 -6.75 -12.92
CA ARG A 162 8.37 -6.00 -13.37
C ARG A 162 8.33 -5.80 -14.89
N GLN A 163 8.74 -4.62 -15.34
CA GLN A 163 8.80 -4.26 -16.76
C GLN A 163 10.22 -4.34 -17.31
#